data_b6e4df94cb12c888631418a4b20bdade
#
_entry.id   b6e4df94cb12c888631418a4b20bdade
#
_cell.length_a   1.000
_cell.length_b   1.000
_cell.length_c   1.000
_cell.angle_alpha   90.00
_cell.angle_beta   90.00
_cell.angle_gamma   90.00
#
_symmetry.space_group_name_H-M   'P 1'
#
loop_
_entity.id
_entity.type
_entity.pdbx_description
1 polymer ?
#
loop_
_entity_poly.entity_id
_entity_poly.type
_entity_poly.pdbx_seq_one_letter_code
_entity_poly.pdbx_strand_id
1 'polypeptide(L)'
;MTEAINVHLYGAHIFHTDNEQVWPFVRRFSDFNSYVHTVIARNADRYYHMPVSLMTFHEIFGTMRPDDIPCILAAEREKEYYPNPENLEQKAVSLIGRTVYDLLIKGYTEKQWGRAAT
;
A
#
# COMPACT_ATOMS: atom_id res chain seq x y z
N MET A 1 5.00 -30.72 12.63
CA MET A 1 5.95 -30.39 11.55
C MET A 1 6.07 -28.87 11.52
N THR A 2 7.25 -28.35 11.76
CA THR A 2 7.55 -26.91 11.62
C THR A 2 7.71 -26.66 10.12
N GLU A 3 6.77 -25.96 9.50
CA GLU A 3 6.94 -25.52 8.12
C GLU A 3 8.12 -24.56 8.05
N ALA A 4 9.10 -24.86 7.19
CA ALA A 4 10.23 -23.96 6.95
C ALA A 4 9.76 -22.77 6.09
N ILE A 5 9.40 -21.68 6.73
CA ILE A 5 9.02 -20.43 6.07
C ILE A 5 10.20 -19.48 6.10
N ASN A 6 10.60 -18.96 4.95
CA ASN A 6 11.61 -17.91 4.87
C ASN A 6 11.05 -16.58 5.36
N VAL A 7 11.65 -16.05 6.44
CA VAL A 7 11.24 -14.77 7.03
C VAL A 7 12.32 -13.72 6.78
N HIS A 8 11.95 -12.63 6.14
CA HIS A 8 12.80 -11.46 5.95
C HIS A 8 12.56 -10.46 7.08
N LEU A 9 13.44 -10.41 8.06
CA LEU A 9 13.29 -9.59 9.27
C LEU A 9 13.28 -8.07 8.99
N TYR A 10 13.99 -7.65 7.95
CA TYR A 10 14.20 -6.22 7.61
C TYR A 10 13.52 -5.79 6.30
N GLY A 11 12.58 -6.59 5.83
CA GLY A 11 11.87 -6.37 4.57
C GLY A 11 12.32 -7.30 3.45
N ALA A 12 11.44 -7.48 2.47
CA ALA A 12 11.71 -8.37 1.34
C ALA A 12 12.80 -7.77 0.43
N HIS A 13 13.79 -8.59 0.07
CA HIS A 13 14.82 -8.25 -0.91
C HIS A 13 14.36 -8.75 -2.27
N ILE A 14 13.70 -7.87 -3.02
CA ILE A 14 13.26 -8.15 -4.38
C ILE A 14 13.99 -7.24 -5.36
N PHE A 15 14.28 -7.77 -6.55
CA PHE A 15 14.79 -6.99 -7.67
C PHE A 15 13.73 -6.92 -8.76
N HIS A 16 13.46 -5.72 -9.24
CA HIS A 16 12.62 -5.51 -10.42
C HIS A 16 13.21 -4.37 -11.27
N THR A 17 13.06 -4.47 -12.56
CA THR A 17 13.43 -3.43 -13.51
C THR A 17 12.66 -3.63 -14.81
N ASP A 18 12.30 -2.54 -15.46
CA ASP A 18 11.79 -2.48 -16.82
C ASP A 18 12.88 -2.07 -17.84
N ASN A 19 14.11 -1.83 -17.35
CA ASN A 19 15.23 -1.45 -18.20
C ASN A 19 15.81 -2.66 -18.93
N GLU A 20 15.69 -2.64 -20.26
CA GLU A 20 16.13 -3.73 -21.14
C GLU A 20 17.65 -4.00 -21.09
N GLN A 21 18.47 -3.08 -20.63
CA GLN A 21 19.92 -3.25 -20.49
C GLN A 21 20.29 -3.82 -19.12
N VAL A 22 19.56 -3.42 -18.08
CA VAL A 22 19.83 -3.83 -16.69
C VAL A 22 19.49 -5.29 -16.47
N TRP A 23 18.33 -5.73 -16.96
CA TRP A 23 17.87 -7.10 -16.75
C TRP A 23 18.85 -8.18 -17.28
N PRO A 24 19.31 -8.14 -18.55
CA PRO A 24 20.31 -9.09 -19.04
C PRO A 24 21.64 -8.99 -18.29
N PHE A 25 22.02 -7.79 -17.83
CA PHE A 25 23.26 -7.61 -17.09
C PHE A 25 23.23 -8.35 -15.75
N VAL A 26 22.20 -8.16 -14.92
CA VAL A 26 22.12 -8.81 -13.60
C VAL A 26 21.95 -10.32 -13.68
N ARG A 27 21.27 -10.82 -14.71
CA ARG A 27 21.13 -12.27 -14.97
C ARG A 27 22.44 -13.01 -15.27
N ARG A 28 23.50 -12.29 -15.53
CA ARG A 28 24.86 -12.88 -15.68
C ARG A 28 25.44 -13.32 -14.34
N PHE A 29 24.93 -12.82 -13.23
CA PHE A 29 25.49 -13.03 -11.90
C PHE A 29 24.57 -13.87 -11.01
N SER A 30 23.28 -13.97 -11.31
CA SER A 30 22.32 -14.70 -10.51
C SER A 30 21.10 -15.12 -11.33
N ASP A 31 20.52 -16.24 -10.94
CA ASP A 31 19.22 -16.67 -11.42
C ASP A 31 18.11 -16.01 -10.59
N PHE A 32 17.00 -15.72 -11.25
CA PHE A 32 15.81 -15.12 -10.63
C PHE A 32 14.64 -16.07 -10.78
N ASN A 33 13.90 -16.27 -9.70
CA ASN A 33 12.58 -16.90 -9.77
C ASN A 33 11.56 -15.87 -10.27
N SER A 34 10.44 -16.33 -10.82
CA SER A 34 9.37 -15.44 -11.29
C SER A 34 8.45 -15.01 -10.13
N TYR A 35 9.02 -14.63 -9.00
CA TYR A 35 8.25 -14.21 -7.83
C TYR A 35 7.45 -12.94 -8.11
N VAL A 36 6.16 -13.00 -7.88
CA VAL A 36 5.27 -11.84 -7.95
C VAL A 36 5.04 -11.33 -6.53
N HIS A 37 5.56 -10.13 -6.26
CA HIS A 37 5.45 -9.52 -4.94
C HIS A 37 4.04 -8.99 -4.70
N THR A 38 3.42 -9.46 -3.63
CA THR A 38 2.13 -8.97 -3.15
C THR A 38 2.28 -8.48 -1.72
N VAL A 39 1.91 -7.25 -1.47
CA VAL A 39 1.93 -6.66 -0.14
C VAL A 39 0.55 -6.81 0.49
N ILE A 40 0.51 -7.35 1.68
CA ILE A 40 -0.71 -7.46 2.50
C ILE A 40 -0.49 -6.65 3.77
N ALA A 41 -1.30 -5.63 3.98
CA ALA A 41 -1.36 -4.88 5.23
C ALA A 41 -2.29 -5.58 6.21
N ARG A 42 -1.87 -5.69 7.47
CA ARG A 42 -2.73 -6.15 8.56
C ARG A 42 -3.08 -4.99 9.48
N ASN A 43 -4.35 -4.80 9.73
CA ASN A 43 -4.84 -3.88 10.76
C ASN A 43 -5.84 -4.63 11.65
N ALA A 44 -5.48 -4.77 12.93
CA ALA A 44 -6.17 -5.65 13.87
C ALA A 44 -6.29 -7.09 13.32
N ASP A 45 -7.51 -7.59 13.12
CA ASP A 45 -7.78 -8.93 12.62
C ASP A 45 -8.19 -8.96 11.14
N ARG A 46 -8.03 -7.85 10.42
CA ARG A 46 -8.34 -7.73 9.00
C ARG A 46 -7.08 -7.56 8.15
N TYR A 47 -7.17 -8.04 6.92
CA TYR A 47 -6.10 -7.98 5.92
C TYR A 47 -6.56 -7.17 4.72
N TYR A 48 -5.63 -6.41 4.13
CA TYR A 48 -5.89 -5.51 3.02
C TYR A 48 -4.79 -5.60 1.98
N HIS A 49 -5.16 -5.66 0.71
CA HIS A 49 -4.20 -5.62 -0.38
C HIS A 49 -3.57 -4.24 -0.54
N MET A 50 -2.26 -4.23 -0.76
CA MET A 50 -1.48 -3.01 -1.02
C MET A 50 -0.67 -3.17 -2.33
N PRO A 51 -0.41 -2.10 -3.06
CA PRO A 51 -0.83 -0.72 -2.83
C PRO A 51 -2.35 -0.54 -2.91
N VAL A 52 -2.85 0.63 -2.51
CA VAL A 52 -4.28 0.95 -2.58
C VAL A 52 -4.79 0.75 -4.01
N SER A 53 -5.75 -0.12 -4.16
CA SER A 53 -6.26 -0.63 -5.44
C SER A 53 -7.75 -0.93 -5.34
N LEU A 54 -8.36 -1.42 -6.43
CA LEU A 54 -9.75 -1.84 -6.42
C LEU A 54 -10.02 -2.94 -5.37
N MET A 55 -9.06 -3.86 -5.16
CA MET A 55 -9.15 -4.86 -4.09
C MET A 55 -9.20 -4.22 -2.70
N THR A 56 -8.38 -3.21 -2.46
CA THR A 56 -8.40 -2.46 -1.21
C THR A 56 -9.76 -1.77 -0.99
N PHE A 57 -10.32 -1.17 -2.04
CA PHE A 57 -11.66 -0.57 -1.97
C PHE A 57 -12.76 -1.60 -1.73
N HIS A 58 -12.62 -2.79 -2.34
CA HIS A 58 -13.54 -3.89 -2.06
C HIS A 58 -13.49 -4.31 -0.58
N GLU A 59 -12.30 -4.47 -0.03
CA GLU A 59 -12.09 -4.90 1.35
C GLU A 59 -12.58 -3.88 2.39
N ILE A 60 -12.55 -2.59 2.04
CA ILE A 60 -12.97 -1.50 2.93
C ILE A 60 -14.45 -1.12 2.72
N PHE A 61 -14.87 -0.94 1.47
CA PHE A 61 -16.16 -0.37 1.10
C PHE A 61 -17.13 -1.36 0.42
N GLY A 62 -16.67 -2.58 0.11
CA GLY A 62 -17.49 -3.64 -0.46
C GLY A 62 -17.73 -3.54 -1.97
N THR A 63 -17.11 -2.60 -2.69
CA THR A 63 -17.29 -2.45 -4.14
C THR A 63 -16.19 -3.13 -4.95
N MET A 64 -16.57 -3.78 -6.06
CA MET A 64 -15.67 -4.27 -7.10
C MET A 64 -15.79 -3.47 -8.40
N ARG A 65 -16.57 -2.39 -8.39
CA ARG A 65 -16.83 -1.58 -9.58
C ARG A 65 -15.92 -0.35 -9.58
N PRO A 66 -15.05 -0.18 -10.59
CA PRO A 66 -14.22 1.02 -10.70
C PRO A 66 -15.03 2.32 -10.73
N ASP A 67 -16.22 2.28 -11.33
CA ASP A 67 -17.11 3.45 -11.46
C ASP A 67 -17.65 3.97 -10.13
N ASP A 68 -17.66 3.15 -9.07
CA ASP A 68 -18.09 3.57 -7.74
C ASP A 68 -17.00 4.37 -7.00
N ILE A 69 -15.73 4.22 -7.39
CA ILE A 69 -14.60 4.84 -6.68
C ILE A 69 -14.70 6.36 -6.62
N PRO A 70 -15.02 7.09 -7.72
CA PRO A 70 -15.17 8.54 -7.66
C PRO A 70 -16.24 9.00 -6.66
N CYS A 71 -17.36 8.29 -6.57
CA CYS A 71 -18.43 8.59 -5.62
C CYS A 71 -18.01 8.35 -4.16
N ILE A 72 -17.30 7.26 -3.91
CA ILE A 72 -16.75 6.94 -2.58
C ILE A 72 -15.75 8.02 -2.15
N LEU A 73 -14.83 8.40 -3.04
CA LEU A 73 -13.84 9.44 -2.74
C LEU A 73 -14.49 10.82 -2.56
N ALA A 74 -15.55 11.13 -3.32
CA ALA A 74 -16.32 12.35 -3.12
C ALA A 74 -16.97 12.38 -1.73
N ALA A 75 -17.62 11.29 -1.32
CA ALA A 75 -18.22 11.17 0.00
C ALA A 75 -17.18 11.26 1.15
N GLU A 76 -15.99 10.71 0.97
CA GLU A 76 -14.90 10.88 1.95
C GLU A 76 -14.41 12.34 2.02
N ARG A 77 -14.32 13.04 0.89
CA ARG A 77 -13.95 14.47 0.82
C ARG A 77 -14.99 15.40 1.42
N GLU A 78 -16.27 15.05 1.34
CA GLU A 78 -17.33 15.81 2.03
C GLU A 78 -17.17 15.77 3.56
N LYS A 79 -16.61 14.68 4.09
CA LYS A 79 -16.32 14.56 5.52
C LYS A 79 -15.09 15.36 5.92
N GLU A 80 -14.04 15.31 5.11
CA GLU A 80 -12.77 15.96 5.42
C GLU A 80 -11.94 16.17 4.15
N TYR A 81 -11.58 17.43 3.88
CA TYR A 81 -10.76 17.81 2.74
C TYR A 81 -9.89 19.03 3.05
N TYR A 82 -8.66 18.97 2.63
CA TYR A 82 -7.68 20.07 2.80
C TYR A 82 -7.27 20.58 1.42
N PRO A 83 -7.73 21.78 1.01
CA PRO A 83 -7.37 22.35 -0.30
C PRO A 83 -5.88 22.68 -0.42
N ASN A 84 -5.23 23.04 0.68
CA ASN A 84 -3.79 23.32 0.77
C ASN A 84 -3.18 22.47 1.87
N PRO A 85 -2.89 21.18 1.62
CA PRO A 85 -2.36 20.29 2.65
C PRO A 85 -0.94 20.67 3.05
N GLU A 86 -0.69 20.82 4.34
CA GLU A 86 0.58 21.22 4.93
C GLU A 86 1.44 20.06 5.38
N ASN A 87 0.86 18.87 5.50
CA ASN A 87 1.54 17.67 5.97
C ASN A 87 1.04 16.41 5.25
N LEU A 88 1.67 15.26 5.54
CA LEU A 88 1.33 14.00 4.90
C LEU A 88 -0.10 13.56 5.20
N GLU A 89 -0.56 13.72 6.45
CA GLU A 89 -1.91 13.34 6.85
C GLU A 89 -2.95 14.08 6.01
N GLN A 90 -2.88 15.40 5.99
CA GLN A 90 -3.80 16.25 5.23
C GLN A 90 -3.78 15.89 3.73
N LYS A 91 -2.59 15.66 3.18
CA LYS A 91 -2.44 15.27 1.77
C LYS A 91 -3.07 13.91 1.49
N ALA A 92 -2.80 12.93 2.31
CA ALA A 92 -3.33 11.58 2.14
C ALA A 92 -4.86 11.56 2.30
N VAL A 93 -5.39 12.19 3.36
CA VAL A 93 -6.84 12.29 3.58
C VAL A 93 -7.55 12.94 2.40
N SER A 94 -6.99 14.01 1.83
CA SER A 94 -7.56 14.68 0.65
C SER A 94 -7.54 13.82 -0.62
N LEU A 95 -6.63 12.84 -0.73
CA LEU A 95 -6.51 11.96 -1.89
C LEU A 95 -7.36 10.70 -1.79
N ILE A 96 -7.27 10.01 -0.65
CA ILE A 96 -7.82 8.65 -0.48
C ILE A 96 -8.89 8.55 0.61
N GLY A 97 -9.18 9.65 1.31
CA GLY A 97 -10.14 9.71 2.41
C GLY A 97 -9.58 9.33 3.78
N ARG A 98 -10.23 9.80 4.81
CA ARG A 98 -9.88 9.53 6.23
C ARG A 98 -9.91 8.03 6.52
N THR A 99 -10.90 7.33 6.03
CA THR A 99 -11.08 5.90 6.29
C THR A 99 -9.88 5.07 5.83
N VAL A 100 -9.41 5.27 4.60
CA VAL A 100 -8.24 4.53 4.06
C VAL A 100 -6.95 4.95 4.76
N TYR A 101 -6.81 6.26 5.02
CA TYR A 101 -5.64 6.80 5.73
C TYR A 101 -5.47 6.16 7.11
N ASP A 102 -6.50 6.18 7.95
CA ASP A 102 -6.44 5.64 9.32
C ASP A 102 -6.19 4.13 9.33
N LEU A 103 -6.79 3.40 8.39
CA LEU A 103 -6.62 1.94 8.32
C LEU A 103 -5.23 1.49 7.85
N LEU A 104 -4.65 2.17 6.86
CA LEU A 104 -3.52 1.61 6.11
C LEU A 104 -2.26 2.48 6.10
N ILE A 105 -2.38 3.80 6.25
CA ILE A 105 -1.25 4.72 6.06
C ILE A 105 -0.71 5.22 7.40
N LYS A 106 -1.59 5.72 8.27
CA LYS A 106 -1.20 6.35 9.54
C LYS A 106 -0.26 5.48 10.36
N GLY A 107 -0.71 4.30 10.76
CA GLY A 107 0.06 3.44 11.66
C GLY A 107 1.39 2.98 11.06
N TYR A 108 1.42 2.70 9.76
CA TYR A 108 2.65 2.36 9.06
C TYR A 108 3.63 3.55 9.05
N THR A 109 3.14 4.73 8.68
CA THR A 109 3.98 5.95 8.58
C THR A 109 4.55 6.35 9.95
N GLU A 110 3.71 6.36 10.98
CA GLU A 110 4.12 6.68 12.35
C GLU A 110 5.17 5.68 12.88
N LYS A 111 4.96 4.39 12.63
CA LYS A 111 5.94 3.34 12.98
C LYS A 111 7.25 3.53 12.23
N GLN A 112 7.20 3.80 10.94
CA GLN A 112 8.39 3.92 10.08
C GLN A 112 9.22 5.16 10.41
N TRP A 113 8.57 6.29 10.72
CA TRP A 113 9.23 7.56 10.99
C TRP A 113 9.50 7.81 12.48
N GLY A 114 8.90 7.01 13.36
CA GLY A 114 9.01 7.21 14.81
C GLY A 114 8.37 8.50 15.32
N ARG A 115 7.47 9.10 14.53
CA ARG A 115 6.76 10.33 14.84
C ARG A 115 5.41 10.39 14.13
N ALA A 116 4.52 11.29 14.57
CA ALA A 116 3.25 11.55 13.90
C ALA A 116 3.45 12.00 12.43
N ALA A 117 2.44 11.74 11.59
CA ALA A 117 2.42 12.14 10.19
C ALA A 117 1.95 13.60 9.96
N THR A 118 1.74 14.33 11.06
CA THR A 118 1.37 15.76 11.13
C THR A 118 2.57 16.67 11.08
#